data_4c6724c2d96461faca5a98963ae923a0
#
_entry.id   4c6724c2d96461faca5a98963ae923a0
#
_cell.length_a   1.000
_cell.length_b   1.000
_cell.length_c   1.000
_cell.angle_alpha   90.00
_cell.angle_beta   90.00
_cell.angle_gamma   90.00
#
_symmetry.space_group_name_H-M   'P 1'
#
loop_
_entity.id
_entity.type
_entity.pdbx_description
1 polymer ?
#
loop_
_entity_poly.entity_id
_entity_poly.type
_entity_poly.pdbx_seq_one_letter_code
_entity_poly.pdbx_strand_id
1 'polypeptide(L)'
;NARKCNATILRGPTGQSSEGGSCSDRRDPALNAKHMRNWFLRNLGHPFPSREEKEMILAETNACIRDRSMRLRYSQIVLWFINTRRRSGWTSFLRCYARGDKTKLLELAWAIQNEEGGTHETRHWSAGNLRDLPAGSRRSIQSDTSSAQRHIRTLLPNLNDDAIRTMRREWSRIADRVRIGAK
;
A
#
# COMPACT_ATOMS: atom_id res chain seq x y z
N ASN A 1 34.39 -52.28 -27.91
CA ASN A 1 33.64 -53.45 -27.44
C ASN A 1 32.40 -53.08 -26.74
N ALA A 2 31.33 -53.43 -27.42
CA ALA A 2 29.95 -53.23 -26.99
C ALA A 2 29.56 -54.18 -25.85
N ARG A 3 28.62 -53.79 -25.03
CA ARG A 3 27.50 -54.65 -24.61
C ARG A 3 26.34 -53.82 -24.14
N LYS A 4 25.30 -53.91 -24.97
CA LYS A 4 23.86 -53.62 -24.65
C LYS A 4 23.38 -54.68 -23.65
N CYS A 5 22.56 -54.32 -22.69
CA CYS A 5 21.59 -55.21 -22.10
C CYS A 5 20.24 -54.47 -21.96
N ASN A 6 19.30 -54.92 -22.77
CA ASN A 6 17.86 -54.70 -22.61
C ASN A 6 17.33 -55.60 -21.47
N ALA A 7 16.37 -55.13 -20.72
CA ALA A 7 15.31 -55.89 -20.05
C ALA A 7 14.20 -54.92 -19.69
N THR A 8 13.15 -54.86 -20.45
CA THR A 8 11.92 -55.65 -20.37
C THR A 8 10.94 -55.17 -19.29
N ILE A 9 9.88 -54.66 -19.81
CA ILE A 9 8.62 -54.19 -19.25
C ILE A 9 7.94 -55.28 -18.40
N LEU A 10 7.38 -54.87 -17.27
CA LEU A 10 6.20 -55.52 -16.72
C LEU A 10 5.18 -54.42 -16.33
N ARG A 11 4.09 -54.40 -17.10
CA ARG A 11 2.81 -53.75 -16.78
C ARG A 11 2.09 -54.61 -15.73
N GLY A 12 1.50 -53.97 -14.74
CA GLY A 12 0.44 -54.50 -13.91
C GLY A 12 -0.51 -53.38 -13.52
N PRO A 13 -1.83 -53.62 -13.56
CA PRO A 13 -2.84 -52.58 -13.56
C PRO A 13 -3.53 -52.45 -12.22
N THR A 14 -4.49 -51.48 -12.21
CA THR A 14 -5.52 -51.19 -11.19
C THR A 14 -5.07 -50.20 -10.12
N GLY A 15 -5.53 -49.00 -10.15
CA GLY A 15 -6.93 -48.61 -9.93
C GLY A 15 -7.12 -48.21 -8.50
N GLN A 16 -7.01 -46.92 -8.24
CA GLN A 16 -7.92 -46.31 -7.23
C GLN A 16 -7.84 -44.79 -7.37
N SER A 17 -8.94 -44.26 -7.85
CA SER A 17 -9.29 -42.85 -7.78
C SER A 17 -9.32 -42.44 -6.33
N SER A 18 -8.38 -41.61 -5.90
CA SER A 18 -8.55 -40.73 -4.76
C SER A 18 -8.55 -39.33 -5.29
N GLU A 19 -9.73 -38.79 -5.41
CA GLU A 19 -9.97 -37.37 -5.51
C GLU A 19 -9.41 -36.69 -4.27
N GLY A 20 -8.11 -36.52 -4.22
CA GLY A 20 -7.40 -35.65 -3.33
C GLY A 20 -7.45 -34.27 -3.93
N GLY A 21 -8.42 -33.43 -3.51
CA GLY A 21 -8.47 -32.04 -3.84
C GLY A 21 -7.09 -31.41 -3.64
N SER A 22 -6.40 -31.20 -4.76
CA SER A 22 -5.20 -30.38 -4.80
C SER A 22 -5.63 -28.97 -4.47
N CYS A 23 -5.68 -28.65 -3.18
CA CYS A 23 -5.48 -27.26 -2.73
C CYS A 23 -4.13 -26.84 -3.28
N SER A 24 -4.15 -26.28 -4.49
CA SER A 24 -3.03 -25.54 -5.01
C SER A 24 -2.81 -24.35 -4.06
N ASP A 25 -2.05 -24.60 -3.03
CA ASP A 25 -1.53 -23.61 -2.08
C ASP A 25 -0.47 -22.76 -2.80
N ARG A 26 -0.87 -22.24 -3.97
CA ARG A 26 -0.16 -21.18 -4.66
C ARG A 26 -0.39 -19.93 -3.83
N ARG A 27 0.49 -19.79 -2.87
CA ARG A 27 0.64 -18.63 -2.02
C ARG A 27 0.57 -17.38 -2.87
N ASP A 28 -0.60 -16.74 -2.85
CA ASP A 28 -0.78 -15.47 -3.51
C ASP A 28 0.04 -14.44 -2.72
N PRO A 29 1.18 -13.95 -3.24
CA PRO A 29 1.96 -12.93 -2.56
C PRO A 29 1.14 -11.64 -2.34
N ALA A 30 0.04 -11.50 -3.05
CA ALA A 30 -0.93 -10.43 -2.85
C ALA A 30 -1.64 -10.55 -1.50
N LEU A 31 -1.92 -11.77 -1.01
CA LEU A 31 -2.60 -11.99 0.27
C LEU A 31 -1.69 -11.59 1.43
N ASN A 32 -0.40 -11.92 1.36
CA ASN A 32 0.56 -11.59 2.41
C ASN A 32 0.79 -10.08 2.57
N ALA A 33 0.53 -9.29 1.52
CA ALA A 33 0.69 -7.85 1.58
C ALA A 33 -0.59 -7.08 1.96
N LYS A 34 -1.70 -7.77 2.23
CA LYS A 34 -3.01 -7.13 2.48
C LYS A 34 -2.97 -6.14 3.66
N HIS A 35 -2.46 -6.55 4.81
CA HIS A 35 -2.39 -5.69 5.99
C HIS A 35 -1.47 -4.49 5.77
N MET A 36 -0.32 -4.71 5.15
CA MET A 36 0.62 -3.64 4.77
C MET A 36 -0.01 -2.64 3.79
N ARG A 37 -0.72 -3.13 2.75
CA ARG A 37 -1.42 -2.27 1.78
C ARG A 37 -2.52 -1.46 2.44
N ASN A 38 -3.35 -2.08 3.27
CA ASN A 38 -4.42 -1.41 3.98
C ASN A 38 -3.88 -0.31 4.87
N TRP A 39 -2.82 -0.59 5.63
CA TRP A 39 -2.17 0.42 6.46
C TRP A 39 -1.61 1.57 5.60
N PHE A 40 -0.89 1.26 4.52
CA PHE A 40 -0.31 2.25 3.61
C PHE A 40 -1.37 3.18 3.02
N LEU A 41 -2.49 2.62 2.55
CA LEU A 41 -3.58 3.40 1.95
C LEU A 41 -4.28 4.30 2.97
N ARG A 42 -4.46 3.83 4.20
CA ARG A 42 -5.01 4.65 5.29
C ARG A 42 -4.09 5.80 5.68
N ASN A 43 -2.78 5.61 5.50
CA ASN A 43 -1.75 6.56 5.89
C ASN A 43 -1.01 7.14 4.67
N LEU A 44 -1.72 7.31 3.54
CA LEU A 44 -1.11 7.69 2.26
C LEU A 44 -0.39 9.05 2.32
N GLY A 45 -0.86 9.97 3.16
CA GLY A 45 -0.21 11.26 3.39
C GLY A 45 1.13 11.15 4.12
N HIS A 46 1.29 10.14 4.98
CA HIS A 46 2.52 9.88 5.73
C HIS A 46 2.78 8.38 5.90
N PRO A 47 3.16 7.64 4.84
CA PRO A 47 3.30 6.19 4.88
C PRO A 47 4.63 5.74 5.52
N PHE A 48 4.86 6.16 6.76
CA PHE A 48 6.02 5.83 7.58
C PHE A 48 5.55 5.25 8.93
N PRO A 49 5.21 3.94 8.97
CA PRO A 49 4.80 3.31 10.21
C PRO A 49 5.90 3.36 11.27
N SER A 50 5.51 3.57 12.51
CA SER A 50 6.38 3.46 13.67
C SER A 50 6.92 2.03 13.83
N ARG A 51 7.78 1.80 14.81
CA ARG A 51 8.24 0.45 15.11
C ARG A 51 7.09 -0.43 15.58
N GLU A 52 6.29 0.08 16.50
CA GLU A 52 5.14 -0.59 17.11
C GLU A 52 4.09 -0.94 16.04
N GLU A 53 3.80 -0.01 15.14
CA GLU A 53 2.87 -0.24 14.02
C GLU A 53 3.38 -1.34 13.07
N LYS A 54 4.69 -1.37 12.77
CA LYS A 54 5.28 -2.45 11.96
C LYS A 54 5.19 -3.81 12.65
N GLU A 55 5.42 -3.85 13.96
CA GLU A 55 5.30 -5.07 14.76
C GLU A 55 3.85 -5.57 14.78
N MET A 56 2.88 -4.67 14.92
CA MET A 56 1.44 -4.99 14.85
C MET A 56 1.06 -5.51 13.46
N ILE A 57 1.45 -4.83 12.39
CA ILE A 57 1.20 -5.27 11.00
C ILE A 57 1.84 -6.65 10.75
N LEU A 58 3.05 -6.89 11.29
CA LEU A 58 3.74 -8.17 11.20
C LEU A 58 2.96 -9.28 11.90
N ALA A 59 2.47 -9.02 13.10
CA ALA A 59 1.69 -9.97 13.88
C ALA A 59 0.38 -10.31 13.15
N GLU A 60 -0.38 -9.32 12.70
CA GLU A 60 -1.62 -9.50 11.93
C GLU A 60 -1.38 -10.30 10.64
N THR A 61 -0.33 -9.96 9.89
CA THR A 61 0.01 -10.66 8.65
C THR A 61 0.37 -12.12 8.93
N ASN A 62 1.20 -12.37 9.95
CA ASN A 62 1.66 -13.71 10.29
C ASN A 62 0.57 -14.57 10.95
N ALA A 63 -0.43 -13.97 11.58
CA ALA A 63 -1.59 -14.70 12.12
C ALA A 63 -2.40 -15.39 11.01
N CYS A 64 -2.42 -14.81 9.80
CA CYS A 64 -3.10 -15.37 8.64
C CYS A 64 -2.28 -16.46 7.93
N ILE A 65 -1.00 -16.67 8.29
CA ILE A 65 -0.09 -17.61 7.63
C ILE A 65 0.02 -18.88 8.49
N ARG A 66 -0.54 -20.00 8.00
CA ARG A 66 -0.49 -21.29 8.68
C ARG A 66 0.90 -21.89 8.74
N ASP A 67 1.61 -21.85 7.60
CA ASP A 67 2.96 -22.40 7.48
C ASP A 67 3.98 -21.45 8.11
N ARG A 68 4.61 -21.88 9.19
CA ARG A 68 5.64 -21.10 9.92
C ARG A 68 6.83 -20.70 9.03
N SER A 69 7.19 -21.55 8.06
CA SER A 69 8.32 -21.27 7.14
C SER A 69 8.07 -20.08 6.24
N MET A 70 6.79 -19.71 6.06
CA MET A 70 6.35 -18.63 5.19
C MET A 70 6.04 -17.33 5.93
N ARG A 71 6.19 -17.32 7.25
CA ARG A 71 5.98 -16.12 8.05
C ARG A 71 6.99 -15.04 7.67
N LEU A 72 6.49 -13.83 7.59
CA LEU A 72 7.30 -12.67 7.31
C LEU A 72 8.21 -12.33 8.48
N ARG A 73 9.41 -11.84 8.15
CA ARG A 73 10.34 -11.24 9.11
C ARG A 73 10.14 -9.73 9.16
N TYR A 74 10.50 -9.11 10.27
CA TYR A 74 10.41 -7.66 10.44
C TYR A 74 11.13 -6.87 9.32
N SER A 75 12.32 -7.32 8.93
CA SER A 75 13.09 -6.71 7.83
C SER A 75 12.33 -6.70 6.49
N GLN A 76 11.51 -7.71 6.22
CA GLN A 76 10.70 -7.78 5.01
C GLN A 76 9.58 -6.74 5.02
N ILE A 77 8.94 -6.50 6.18
CA ILE A 77 7.98 -5.41 6.36
C ILE A 77 8.65 -4.06 6.07
N VAL A 78 9.82 -3.80 6.67
CA VAL A 78 10.56 -2.55 6.46
C VAL A 78 10.85 -2.33 4.97
N LEU A 79 11.40 -3.34 4.30
CA LEU A 79 11.73 -3.29 2.87
C LEU A 79 10.48 -3.10 2.01
N TRP A 80 9.37 -3.73 2.38
CA TRP A 80 8.11 -3.57 1.65
C TRP A 80 7.66 -2.10 1.65
N PHE A 81 7.67 -1.42 2.79
CA PHE A 81 7.29 -0.01 2.89
C PHE A 81 8.25 0.90 2.11
N ILE A 82 9.56 0.65 2.18
CA ILE A 82 10.56 1.40 1.41
C ILE A 82 10.29 1.25 -0.10
N ASN A 83 10.14 0.01 -0.56
CA ASN A 83 9.92 -0.29 -1.98
C ASN A 83 8.57 0.24 -2.48
N THR A 84 7.52 0.13 -1.66
CA THR A 84 6.18 0.60 -2.04
C THR A 84 6.16 2.11 -2.22
N ARG A 85 6.75 2.90 -1.32
CA ARG A 85 6.87 4.36 -1.52
C ARG A 85 7.57 4.72 -2.83
N ARG A 86 8.61 3.97 -3.19
CA ARG A 86 9.37 4.21 -4.42
C ARG A 86 8.58 3.78 -5.67
N ARG A 87 8.06 2.55 -5.68
CA ARG A 87 7.40 1.96 -6.85
C ARG A 87 6.01 2.56 -7.13
N SER A 88 5.27 2.93 -6.10
CA SER A 88 3.98 3.61 -6.29
C SER A 88 4.12 5.02 -6.89
N GLY A 89 5.30 5.62 -6.81
CA GLY A 89 5.53 7.02 -7.20
C GLY A 89 5.37 8.01 -6.07
N TRP A 90 5.07 7.55 -4.83
CA TRP A 90 4.88 8.42 -3.67
C TRP A 90 6.10 9.32 -3.41
N THR A 91 7.31 8.75 -3.50
CA THR A 91 8.55 9.52 -3.30
C THR A 91 8.75 10.59 -4.38
N SER A 92 8.36 10.31 -5.62
CA SER A 92 8.40 11.30 -6.71
C SER A 92 7.38 12.41 -6.46
N PHE A 93 6.17 12.06 -6.04
CA PHE A 93 5.14 13.02 -5.69
C PHE A 93 5.58 13.97 -4.57
N LEU A 94 6.19 13.44 -3.50
CA LEU A 94 6.77 14.22 -2.41
C LEU A 94 7.79 15.25 -2.93
N ARG A 95 8.67 14.84 -3.85
CA ARG A 95 9.68 15.75 -4.42
C ARG A 95 9.05 16.82 -5.31
N CYS A 96 8.13 16.42 -6.19
CA CYS A 96 7.54 17.32 -7.17
C CYS A 96 6.64 18.39 -6.54
N TYR A 97 5.76 18.00 -5.61
CA TYR A 97 4.71 18.87 -5.10
C TYR A 97 5.00 19.44 -3.72
N ALA A 98 5.72 18.72 -2.88
CA ALA A 98 6.07 19.17 -1.54
C ALA A 98 7.57 19.50 -1.34
N ARG A 99 8.40 19.41 -2.40
CA ARG A 99 9.85 19.69 -2.36
C ARG A 99 10.60 18.88 -1.28
N GLY A 100 10.11 17.66 -0.99
CA GLY A 100 10.68 16.81 0.03
C GLY A 100 10.15 17.04 1.46
N ASP A 101 9.32 18.07 1.66
CA ASP A 101 8.70 18.37 2.95
C ASP A 101 7.50 17.44 3.21
N LYS A 102 7.63 16.59 4.23
CA LYS A 102 6.60 15.63 4.60
C LYS A 102 5.39 16.28 5.26
N THR A 103 5.59 17.37 6.01
CA THR A 103 4.50 18.13 6.66
C THR A 103 3.63 18.76 5.58
N LYS A 104 4.26 19.43 4.62
CA LYS A 104 3.56 20.02 3.48
C LYS A 104 2.81 18.95 2.65
N LEU A 105 3.41 17.77 2.46
CA LEU A 105 2.73 16.67 1.78
C LEU A 105 1.51 16.18 2.57
N LEU A 106 1.61 16.09 3.89
CA LEU A 106 0.50 15.67 4.73
C LEU A 106 -0.68 16.63 4.63
N GLU A 107 -0.42 17.95 4.67
CA GLU A 107 -1.43 18.99 4.47
C GLU A 107 -2.07 18.92 3.08
N LEU A 108 -1.25 18.70 2.04
CA LEU A 108 -1.70 18.55 0.67
C LEU A 108 -2.58 17.30 0.49
N ALA A 109 -2.16 16.18 1.05
CA ALA A 109 -2.91 14.92 1.02
C ALA A 109 -4.27 15.07 1.71
N TRP A 110 -4.29 15.75 2.87
CA TRP A 110 -5.52 16.07 3.57
C TRP A 110 -6.45 16.93 2.70
N ALA A 111 -5.93 17.98 2.06
CA ALA A 111 -6.72 18.86 1.19
C ALA A 111 -7.32 18.10 -0.01
N ILE A 112 -6.54 17.23 -0.67
CA ILE A 112 -7.00 16.41 -1.80
C ILE A 112 -8.15 15.48 -1.36
N GLN A 113 -8.01 14.82 -0.22
CA GLN A 113 -9.03 13.87 0.26
C GLN A 113 -10.33 14.55 0.68
N ASN A 114 -10.27 15.77 1.21
CA ASN A 114 -11.47 16.50 1.63
C ASN A 114 -12.22 17.14 0.47
N GLU A 115 -11.58 17.39 -0.69
CA GLU A 115 -12.29 17.85 -1.89
C GLU A 115 -13.10 16.76 -2.57
N GLU A 116 -12.64 15.52 -2.56
CA GLU A 116 -13.30 14.40 -3.21
C GLU A 116 -14.61 13.99 -2.51
N GLY A 117 -15.14 14.84 -1.62
CA GLY A 117 -16.42 14.63 -0.92
C GLY A 117 -16.44 13.27 -0.24
N GLY A 118 -15.51 13.07 0.69
CA GLY A 118 -15.15 11.78 1.24
C GLY A 118 -16.30 10.81 1.40
N THR A 119 -16.35 9.79 0.59
CA THR A 119 -17.09 8.58 0.93
C THR A 119 -16.63 8.14 2.31
N HIS A 120 -17.57 7.77 3.15
CA HIS A 120 -17.46 7.46 4.59
C HIS A 120 -16.25 6.57 4.98
N GLU A 121 -15.62 5.92 4.03
CA GLU A 121 -14.54 4.96 4.21
C GLU A 121 -13.14 5.60 4.36
N THR A 122 -12.95 6.82 3.90
CA THR A 122 -11.65 7.54 3.99
C THR A 122 -11.49 8.38 5.25
N ARG A 123 -12.52 8.49 6.11
CA ARG A 123 -12.51 9.30 7.34
C ARG A 123 -11.69 8.72 8.48
N HIS A 124 -11.19 7.49 8.36
CA HIS A 124 -10.37 6.88 9.40
C HIS A 124 -8.87 7.14 9.14
N TRP A 125 -8.49 8.41 9.12
CA TRP A 125 -7.09 8.75 9.37
C TRP A 125 -6.79 8.47 10.84
N SER A 126 -5.82 7.60 11.09
CA SER A 126 -5.39 7.30 12.46
C SER A 126 -5.11 8.59 13.19
N ALA A 127 -5.75 8.78 14.35
CA ALA A 127 -5.61 9.98 15.18
C ALA A 127 -4.15 10.36 15.49
N GLY A 128 -3.21 9.43 15.30
CA GLY A 128 -1.78 9.67 15.41
C GLY A 128 -1.22 10.66 14.39
N ASN A 129 -1.69 10.62 13.14
CA ASN A 129 -1.18 11.51 12.09
C ASN A 129 -1.69 12.96 12.22
N LEU A 130 -2.80 13.19 12.94
CA LEU A 130 -3.29 14.54 13.21
C LEU A 130 -2.45 15.28 14.28
N ARG A 131 -1.68 14.57 15.08
CA ARG A 131 -0.84 15.20 16.12
C ARG A 131 0.35 15.94 15.53
N ASP A 132 0.80 15.54 14.34
CA ASP A 132 1.95 16.12 13.65
C ASP A 132 1.59 17.35 12.80
N LEU A 133 0.29 17.69 12.70
CA LEU A 133 -0.15 18.90 12.00
C LEU A 133 0.07 20.14 12.88
N PRO A 134 0.59 21.25 12.33
CA PRO A 134 0.71 22.52 13.01
C PRO A 134 -0.62 22.96 13.61
N ALA A 135 -0.60 23.51 14.82
CA ALA A 135 -1.82 23.87 15.58
C ALA A 135 -2.78 24.82 14.81
N GLY A 136 -2.26 25.59 13.85
CA GLY A 136 -3.05 26.45 12.96
C GLY A 136 -3.91 25.70 11.97
N SER A 137 -3.45 24.55 11.46
CA SER A 137 -4.17 23.73 10.48
C SER A 137 -5.37 22.99 11.07
N ARG A 138 -5.38 22.78 12.39
CA ARG A 138 -6.46 22.05 13.10
C ARG A 138 -7.78 22.80 13.20
N ARG A 139 -7.77 24.14 13.10
CA ARG A 139 -8.97 24.99 13.29
C ARG A 139 -9.80 25.19 12.04
N SER A 140 -9.30 24.83 10.86
CA SER A 140 -9.97 25.04 9.56
C SER A 140 -10.73 23.81 9.04
N ILE A 141 -11.01 22.81 9.89
CA ILE A 141 -11.63 21.53 9.51
C ILE A 141 -13.18 21.68 9.50
N GLN A 142 -13.72 22.69 8.86
CA GLN A 142 -15.11 22.71 8.49
C GLN A 142 -15.26 22.56 6.98
N SER A 143 -15.96 21.50 6.63
CA SER A 143 -16.19 20.88 5.34
C SER A 143 -16.82 21.79 4.29
N ASP A 144 -15.98 22.44 3.50
CA ASP A 144 -16.39 23.03 2.23
C ASP A 144 -15.38 22.68 1.15
N THR A 145 -15.83 22.07 0.05
CA THR A 145 -15.01 21.77 -1.13
C THR A 145 -14.22 23.00 -1.61
N SER A 146 -14.83 24.17 -1.46
CA SER A 146 -14.21 25.49 -1.69
C SER A 146 -13.03 25.77 -0.76
N SER A 147 -13.09 25.31 0.49
CA SER A 147 -12.01 25.49 1.48
C SER A 147 -10.79 24.66 1.15
N ALA A 148 -10.99 23.40 0.78
CA ALA A 148 -9.91 22.48 0.41
C ALA A 148 -9.18 22.96 -0.85
N GLN A 149 -9.92 23.45 -1.85
CA GLN A 149 -9.31 24.01 -3.06
C GLN A 149 -8.51 25.29 -2.79
N ARG A 150 -9.03 26.17 -1.93
CA ARG A 150 -8.27 27.35 -1.47
C ARG A 150 -7.00 26.94 -0.73
N HIS A 151 -7.07 25.91 0.09
CA HIS A 151 -5.92 25.41 0.83
C HIS A 151 -4.84 24.84 -0.11
N ILE A 152 -5.20 24.07 -1.14
CA ILE A 152 -4.26 23.62 -2.16
C ILE A 152 -3.57 24.80 -2.86
N ARG A 153 -4.32 25.84 -3.22
CA ARG A 153 -3.73 27.04 -3.85
C ARG A 153 -2.80 27.81 -2.90
N THR A 154 -3.08 27.80 -1.60
CA THR A 154 -2.18 28.39 -0.59
C THR A 154 -0.88 27.59 -0.49
N LEU A 155 -0.96 26.27 -0.50
CA LEU A 155 0.22 25.39 -0.43
C LEU A 155 1.04 25.42 -1.73
N LEU A 156 0.38 25.61 -2.87
CA LEU A 156 0.96 25.54 -4.21
C LEU A 156 0.56 26.75 -5.06
N PRO A 157 0.99 27.98 -4.70
CA PRO A 157 0.54 29.21 -5.35
C PRO A 157 0.93 29.32 -6.82
N ASN A 158 1.97 28.60 -7.25
CA ASN A 158 2.48 28.65 -8.61
C ASN A 158 1.86 27.62 -9.55
N LEU A 159 0.93 26.78 -9.08
CA LEU A 159 0.25 25.80 -9.91
C LEU A 159 -1.04 26.36 -10.48
N ASN A 160 -1.19 26.23 -11.80
CA ASN A 160 -2.47 26.50 -12.48
C ASN A 160 -3.46 25.34 -12.25
N ASP A 161 -4.72 25.52 -12.63
CA ASP A 161 -5.77 24.55 -12.40
C ASP A 161 -5.55 23.22 -13.13
N ASP A 162 -4.91 23.24 -14.30
CA ASP A 162 -4.56 22.02 -15.03
C ASP A 162 -3.48 21.21 -14.31
N ALA A 163 -2.48 21.89 -13.76
CA ALA A 163 -1.45 21.25 -12.96
C ALA A 163 -2.02 20.68 -11.65
N ILE A 164 -2.99 21.37 -11.02
CA ILE A 164 -3.69 20.86 -9.84
C ILE A 164 -4.50 19.61 -10.20
N ARG A 165 -5.22 19.61 -11.33
CA ARG A 165 -5.93 18.40 -11.81
C ARG A 165 -4.97 17.24 -12.11
N THR A 166 -3.81 17.53 -12.67
CA THR A 166 -2.78 16.52 -12.94
C THR A 166 -2.22 15.96 -11.65
N MET A 167 -1.90 16.81 -10.68
CA MET A 167 -1.45 16.40 -9.35
C MET A 167 -2.45 15.45 -8.66
N ARG A 168 -3.75 15.76 -8.71
CA ARG A 168 -4.80 14.89 -8.14
C ARG A 168 -4.85 13.53 -8.83
N ARG A 169 -4.78 13.51 -10.16
CA ARG A 169 -4.71 12.25 -10.93
C ARG A 169 -3.49 11.42 -10.56
N GLU A 170 -2.35 12.06 -10.34
CA GLU A 170 -1.15 11.35 -9.88
C GLU A 170 -1.33 10.79 -8.47
N TRP A 171 -1.98 11.54 -7.58
CA TRP A 171 -2.29 11.06 -6.23
C TRP A 171 -3.18 9.82 -6.26
N SER A 172 -4.27 9.84 -7.03
CA SER A 172 -5.15 8.68 -7.21
C SER A 172 -4.41 7.49 -7.80
N ARG A 173 -3.53 7.71 -8.80
CA ARG A 173 -2.68 6.65 -9.38
C ARG A 173 -1.73 6.02 -8.37
N ILE A 174 -1.22 6.78 -7.40
CA ILE A 174 -0.39 6.23 -6.33
C ILE A 174 -1.22 5.23 -5.51
N ALA A 175 -2.42 5.61 -5.10
CA ALA A 175 -3.33 4.74 -4.36
C ALA A 175 -3.65 3.46 -5.16
N ASP A 176 -3.96 3.58 -6.44
CA ASP A 176 -4.27 2.45 -7.32
C ASP A 176 -3.08 1.49 -7.48
N ARG A 177 -1.87 2.01 -7.69
CA ARG A 177 -0.67 1.18 -7.75
C ARG A 177 -0.44 0.41 -6.45
N VAL A 178 -0.75 1.00 -5.31
CA VAL A 178 -0.65 0.30 -4.02
C VAL A 178 -1.73 -0.77 -3.90
N ARG A 179 -2.98 -0.51 -4.34
CA ARG A 179 -4.08 -1.50 -4.32
C ARG A 179 -3.77 -2.71 -5.18
N ILE A 180 -3.28 -2.49 -6.39
CA ILE A 180 -3.00 -3.56 -7.37
C ILE A 180 -1.72 -4.33 -6.99
N GLY A 181 -0.86 -3.74 -6.16
CA GLY A 181 0.48 -4.21 -5.91
C GLY A 181 1.40 -3.73 -7.03
N ALA A 182 2.24 -2.74 -6.76
CA ALA A 182 3.20 -2.23 -7.74
C ALA A 182 4.10 -3.39 -8.23
N LYS A 183 3.80 -3.89 -9.42
CA LYS A 183 4.60 -4.88 -10.13
C LYS A 183 5.93 -4.27 -10.57
#